data_72394003db4b22dd1672b8e64175fa98
#
_entry.id   72394003db4b22dd1672b8e64175fa98
#
_cell.length_a   1.000
_cell.length_b   1.000
_cell.length_c   1.000
_cell.angle_alpha   90.00
_cell.angle_beta   90.00
_cell.angle_gamma   90.00
#
_symmetry.space_group_name_H-M   'P 1'
#
loop_
_entity.id
_entity.type
_entity.pdbx_description
1 polymer ?
#
loop_
_entity_poly.entity_id
_entity_poly.type
_entity_poly.pdbx_seq_one_letter_code
_entity_poly.pdbx_strand_id
1 'polypeptide(L)'
;MLSNGEWILPQSLWERGVIDILLDDGRKQNVYHDAWHEYDSLRRANVFISSDKGRSWQLHAGIAVPGQRHDENMVVERRDGSLAMTVRSKAGWIYRSLSYDKGRTWSAPEEWQSHVNSRHFIRRLADGRLLLVRHGMTDEQTPERSHLRAFISEDDGLTWQGGLLLDERRGISYPDGFESSDGYVYISYDRNRSKDGEILLARFTPDDVLRGEVVSPRGVLRKIISTPGRIKTHRSKNR
;
A
#
# COMPACT_ATOMS: atom_id res chain seq x y z
N MET A 1 -2.12 15.41 -4.96
CA MET A 1 -2.82 16.70 -5.13
C MET A 1 -4.12 16.38 -5.85
N LEU A 2 -5.22 16.94 -5.37
CA LEU A 2 -6.55 16.79 -5.97
C LEU A 2 -6.77 17.82 -7.08
N SER A 3 -7.79 17.61 -7.90
CA SER A 3 -8.14 18.50 -9.03
C SER A 3 -8.52 19.92 -8.58
N ASN A 4 -9.00 20.08 -7.34
CA ASN A 4 -9.30 21.39 -6.74
C ASN A 4 -8.07 22.10 -6.14
N GLY A 5 -6.87 21.52 -6.24
CA GLY A 5 -5.61 22.05 -5.73
C GLY A 5 -5.29 21.69 -4.27
N GLU A 6 -6.19 21.06 -3.54
CA GLU A 6 -5.92 20.56 -2.20
C GLU A 6 -4.96 19.36 -2.23
N TRP A 7 -4.22 19.19 -1.14
CA TRP A 7 -3.41 18.00 -0.93
C TRP A 7 -4.13 17.07 0.03
N ILE A 8 -4.13 15.79 -0.28
CA ILE A 8 -4.69 14.74 0.59
C ILE A 8 -3.60 13.73 0.94
N LEU A 9 -3.51 13.39 2.22
CA LEU A 9 -2.57 12.41 2.75
C LEU A 9 -3.38 11.32 3.48
N PRO A 10 -3.46 10.10 2.93
CA PRO A 10 -4.04 8.95 3.63
C PRO A 10 -3.19 8.60 4.85
N GLN A 11 -3.85 8.35 5.98
CA GLN A 11 -3.21 8.03 7.24
C GLN A 11 -4.10 7.07 8.04
N SER A 12 -3.51 5.99 8.54
CA SER A 12 -4.21 5.08 9.44
C SER A 12 -3.69 5.20 10.85
N LEU A 13 -4.58 5.20 11.83
CA LEU A 13 -4.22 4.95 13.21
C LEU A 13 -4.59 3.50 13.55
N TRP A 14 -3.59 2.73 13.97
CA TRP A 14 -3.74 1.30 14.21
C TRP A 14 -4.52 1.02 15.50
N GLU A 15 -5.09 -0.19 15.56
CA GLU A 15 -5.62 -0.73 16.82
C GLU A 15 -4.57 -0.72 17.91
N ARG A 16 -5.02 -0.60 19.16
CA ARG A 16 -4.15 -0.86 20.29
C ARG A 16 -3.66 -2.29 20.24
N GLY A 17 -2.41 -2.48 20.47
CA GLY A 17 -1.78 -3.79 20.45
C GLY A 17 -0.83 -3.96 21.61
N VAL A 18 -0.52 -5.21 21.86
CA VAL A 18 0.61 -5.58 22.72
C VAL A 18 1.89 -5.29 21.93
N ILE A 19 2.75 -4.45 22.46
CA ILE A 19 4.07 -4.20 21.91
C ILE A 19 5.07 -5.06 22.68
N ASP A 20 5.88 -5.82 21.94
CA ASP A 20 7.04 -6.49 22.50
C ASP A 20 8.15 -5.45 22.67
N ILE A 21 8.43 -5.07 23.89
CA ILE A 21 9.60 -4.26 24.23
C ILE A 21 10.76 -5.21 24.52
N LEU A 22 11.89 -5.01 23.83
CA LEU A 22 13.14 -5.65 24.16
C LEU A 22 13.81 -4.83 25.28
N LEU A 23 13.93 -5.44 26.44
CA LEU A 23 14.64 -4.83 27.58
C LEU A 23 16.17 -4.90 27.38
N ASP A 24 16.91 -4.05 28.09
CA ASP A 24 18.38 -3.99 28.02
C ASP A 24 19.05 -5.33 28.41
N ASP A 25 18.39 -6.17 29.20
CA ASP A 25 18.84 -7.50 29.57
C ASP A 25 18.48 -8.60 28.54
N GLY A 26 17.92 -8.22 27.39
CA GLY A 26 17.53 -9.12 26.31
C GLY A 26 16.21 -9.86 26.52
N ARG A 27 15.48 -9.61 27.60
CA ARG A 27 14.14 -10.14 27.79
C ARG A 27 13.12 -9.37 26.96
N LYS A 28 12.11 -10.09 26.47
CA LYS A 28 10.93 -9.46 25.86
C LYS A 28 9.88 -9.21 26.92
N GLN A 29 9.38 -7.99 26.99
CA GLN A 29 8.25 -7.63 27.82
C GLN A 29 7.08 -7.24 26.91
N ASN A 30 5.95 -7.92 27.07
CA ASN A 30 4.70 -7.50 26.45
C ASN A 30 4.13 -6.33 27.23
N VAL A 31 4.16 -5.15 26.64
CA VAL A 31 3.52 -3.96 27.19
C VAL A 31 2.25 -3.69 26.44
N TYR A 32 1.13 -3.75 27.14
CA TYR A 32 -0.11 -3.27 26.60
C TYR A 32 0.01 -1.75 26.40
N HIS A 33 -0.13 -1.29 25.17
CA HIS A 33 -0.06 0.13 24.88
C HIS A 33 -1.38 0.77 25.32
N ASP A 34 -1.48 1.10 26.58
CA ASP A 34 -2.66 1.72 27.21
C ASP A 34 -2.60 3.27 27.14
N ALA A 35 -1.65 3.80 26.39
CA ALA A 35 -1.53 5.23 26.15
C ALA A 35 -2.43 5.67 24.98
N TRP A 36 -2.81 6.94 25.02
CA TRP A 36 -3.55 7.64 23.94
C TRP A 36 -4.96 7.12 23.69
N HIS A 37 -5.72 6.86 24.75
CA HIS A 37 -7.15 6.53 24.68
C HIS A 37 -7.98 7.61 24.00
N GLU A 38 -7.54 8.86 24.09
CA GLU A 38 -8.17 10.01 23.47
C GLU A 38 -8.25 9.89 21.93
N TYR A 39 -7.41 9.04 21.31
CA TYR A 39 -7.41 8.83 19.86
C TYR A 39 -8.19 7.59 19.41
N ASP A 40 -8.88 6.89 20.29
CA ASP A 40 -9.59 5.65 19.94
C ASP A 40 -10.63 5.85 18.84
N SER A 41 -11.32 6.97 18.85
CA SER A 41 -12.26 7.33 17.79
C SER A 41 -11.62 7.52 16.41
N LEU A 42 -10.30 7.70 16.37
CA LEU A 42 -9.51 7.88 15.15
C LEU A 42 -8.76 6.60 14.73
N ARG A 43 -8.94 5.46 15.43
CA ARG A 43 -8.33 4.17 15.08
C ARG A 43 -9.06 3.56 13.90
N ARG A 44 -8.79 4.16 12.73
CA ARG A 44 -9.37 3.82 11.44
C ARG A 44 -8.54 4.38 10.30
N ALA A 45 -8.95 4.12 9.08
CA ALA A 45 -8.40 4.77 7.90
C ALA A 45 -8.89 6.22 7.85
N ASN A 46 -7.98 7.18 7.94
CA ASN A 46 -8.26 8.62 7.98
C ASN A 46 -7.57 9.31 6.80
N VAL A 47 -7.82 10.61 6.66
CA VAL A 47 -7.09 11.47 5.75
C VAL A 47 -6.74 12.81 6.42
N PHE A 48 -5.58 13.34 6.08
CA PHE A 48 -5.25 14.74 6.30
C PHE A 48 -5.45 15.51 5.01
N ILE A 49 -6.03 16.68 5.10
CA ILE A 49 -6.24 17.58 3.95
C ILE A 49 -5.53 18.90 4.22
N SER A 50 -4.84 19.40 3.21
CA SER A 50 -4.21 20.72 3.23
C SER A 50 -4.73 21.56 2.05
N SER A 51 -5.21 22.78 2.34
CA SER A 51 -5.61 23.77 1.35
C SER A 51 -4.55 24.83 1.08
N ASP A 52 -3.41 24.76 1.77
CA ASP A 52 -2.33 25.74 1.72
C ASP A 52 -0.97 25.16 1.27
N LYS A 53 -1.01 24.11 0.43
CA LYS A 53 0.14 23.40 -0.12
C LYS A 53 1.04 22.77 0.95
N GLY A 54 0.42 22.17 1.97
CA GLY A 54 1.11 21.41 3.00
C GLY A 54 1.67 22.21 4.17
N ARG A 55 1.36 23.53 4.26
CA ARG A 55 1.79 24.34 5.41
C ARG A 55 0.99 24.03 6.67
N SER A 56 -0.28 23.73 6.52
CA SER A 56 -1.14 23.23 7.57
C SER A 56 -1.99 22.04 7.09
N TRP A 57 -2.44 21.22 8.03
CA TRP A 57 -3.17 20.00 7.76
C TRP A 57 -4.35 19.86 8.72
N GLN A 58 -5.49 19.48 8.18
CA GLN A 58 -6.68 19.16 8.95
C GLN A 58 -6.97 17.66 8.85
N LEU A 59 -7.15 17.00 10.00
CA LEU A 59 -7.56 15.61 10.08
C LEU A 59 -9.06 15.49 9.80
N HIS A 60 -9.41 14.59 8.89
CA HIS A 60 -10.77 14.16 8.64
C HIS A 60 -10.88 12.67 8.93
N ALA A 61 -11.84 12.29 9.77
CA ALA A 61 -12.11 10.91 10.12
C ALA A 61 -12.62 10.17 8.88
N GLY A 62 -11.97 9.05 8.58
CA GLY A 62 -12.36 8.15 7.50
C GLY A 62 -13.24 7.00 7.99
N ILE A 63 -12.90 5.79 7.58
CA ILE A 63 -13.71 4.59 7.78
C ILE A 63 -13.00 3.55 8.64
N ALA A 64 -13.79 2.80 9.43
CA ALA A 64 -13.39 1.54 10.03
C ALA A 64 -13.83 0.40 9.11
N VAL A 65 -12.98 -0.61 8.94
CA VAL A 65 -13.28 -1.80 8.13
C VAL A 65 -13.20 -3.07 8.95
N PRO A 66 -13.96 -4.13 8.60
CA PRO A 66 -13.87 -5.42 9.26
C PRO A 66 -12.43 -5.98 9.22
N GLY A 67 -11.99 -6.59 10.31
CA GLY A 67 -10.64 -7.15 10.40
C GLY A 67 -9.54 -6.10 10.39
N GLN A 68 -9.89 -4.87 10.74
CA GLN A 68 -8.98 -3.75 10.87
C GLN A 68 -7.89 -4.03 11.91
N ARG A 69 -6.63 -3.89 11.56
CA ARG A 69 -5.50 -3.87 12.50
C ARG A 69 -4.36 -2.96 12.04
N HIS A 70 -4.13 -2.93 10.74
CA HIS A 70 -3.08 -2.14 10.11
C HIS A 70 -3.69 -1.49 8.88
N ASP A 71 -4.60 -0.56 9.07
CA ASP A 71 -5.39 -0.01 7.98
C ASP A 71 -4.56 0.92 7.12
N GLU A 72 -3.69 0.28 6.34
CA GLU A 72 -2.96 0.99 5.31
C GLU A 72 -3.94 1.33 4.20
N ASN A 73 -4.33 2.59 4.15
CA ASN A 73 -5.26 3.10 3.15
C ASN A 73 -4.55 3.89 2.07
N MET A 74 -5.16 3.90 0.90
CA MET A 74 -4.76 4.74 -0.22
C MET A 74 -5.98 5.48 -0.74
N VAL A 75 -5.76 6.66 -1.35
CA VAL A 75 -6.82 7.48 -1.92
C VAL A 75 -6.45 7.83 -3.35
N VAL A 76 -7.42 7.66 -4.26
CA VAL A 76 -7.33 8.15 -5.64
C VAL A 76 -8.53 9.01 -5.97
N GLU A 77 -8.32 10.07 -6.74
CA GLU A 77 -9.40 10.86 -7.30
C GLU A 77 -9.90 10.22 -8.57
N ARG A 78 -11.24 10.06 -8.69
CA ARG A 78 -11.91 9.53 -9.87
C ARG A 78 -12.14 10.66 -10.89
N ARG A 79 -12.46 10.30 -12.13
CA ARG A 79 -12.70 11.27 -13.22
C ARG A 79 -13.90 12.18 -12.95
N ASP A 80 -14.88 11.69 -12.20
CA ASP A 80 -16.06 12.47 -11.77
C ASP A 80 -15.73 13.44 -10.61
N GLY A 81 -14.48 13.46 -10.15
CA GLY A 81 -14.01 14.29 -9.04
C GLY A 81 -14.32 13.73 -7.66
N SER A 82 -15.01 12.60 -7.54
CA SER A 82 -15.13 11.86 -6.28
C SER A 82 -13.81 11.20 -5.90
N LEU A 83 -13.66 10.84 -4.63
CA LEU A 83 -12.48 10.11 -4.15
C LEU A 83 -12.86 8.66 -3.84
N ALA A 84 -11.98 7.73 -4.18
CA ALA A 84 -12.04 6.35 -3.71
C ALA A 84 -10.92 6.11 -2.70
N MET A 85 -11.28 5.74 -1.48
CA MET A 85 -10.36 5.22 -0.47
C MET A 85 -10.36 3.70 -0.53
N THR A 86 -9.19 3.09 -0.62
CA THR A 86 -9.03 1.64 -0.55
C THR A 86 -8.25 1.28 0.71
N VAL A 87 -8.71 0.27 1.45
CA VAL A 87 -8.21 -0.04 2.80
C VAL A 87 -7.86 -1.52 2.89
N ARG A 88 -6.66 -1.81 3.35
CA ARG A 88 -6.20 -3.16 3.67
C ARG A 88 -6.98 -3.71 4.85
N SER A 89 -7.30 -5.02 4.82
CA SER A 89 -7.98 -5.73 5.90
C SER A 89 -7.40 -7.14 6.10
N LYS A 90 -7.61 -7.70 7.30
CA LYS A 90 -7.37 -9.12 7.59
C LYS A 90 -8.55 -10.01 7.25
N ALA A 91 -9.70 -9.42 6.95
CA ALA A 91 -10.91 -10.18 6.60
C ALA A 91 -10.86 -10.81 5.20
N GLY A 92 -9.73 -10.71 4.51
CA GLY A 92 -9.54 -11.32 3.19
C GLY A 92 -9.96 -10.40 2.03
N TRP A 93 -10.12 -9.10 2.30
CA TRP A 93 -10.56 -8.10 1.31
C TRP A 93 -9.72 -6.84 1.34
N ILE A 94 -9.63 -6.16 0.21
CA ILE A 94 -9.45 -4.72 0.15
C ILE A 94 -10.85 -4.12 0.22
N TYR A 95 -11.10 -3.27 1.21
CA TYR A 95 -12.35 -2.51 1.29
C TYR A 95 -12.24 -1.21 0.52
N ARG A 96 -13.38 -0.74 0.01
CA ARG A 96 -13.49 0.55 -0.67
C ARG A 96 -14.56 1.42 -0.02
N SER A 97 -14.32 2.73 0.00
CA SER A 97 -15.28 3.76 0.37
C SER A 97 -15.14 4.96 -0.55
N LEU A 98 -16.23 5.67 -0.80
CA LEU A 98 -16.28 6.81 -1.69
C LEU A 98 -16.54 8.11 -0.91
N SER A 99 -15.95 9.20 -1.37
CA SER A 99 -16.20 10.55 -0.89
C SER A 99 -16.57 11.46 -2.05
N TYR A 100 -17.65 12.25 -1.87
CA TYR A 100 -18.15 13.20 -2.86
C TYR A 100 -17.88 14.66 -2.47
N ASP A 101 -17.21 14.87 -1.34
CA ASP A 101 -16.88 16.18 -0.75
C ASP A 101 -15.38 16.38 -0.54
N LYS A 102 -14.58 15.76 -1.42
CA LYS A 102 -13.10 15.84 -1.40
C LYS A 102 -12.47 15.28 -0.10
N GLY A 103 -13.04 14.21 0.44
CA GLY A 103 -12.46 13.48 1.56
C GLY A 103 -12.91 13.93 2.94
N ARG A 104 -13.91 14.80 3.04
CA ARG A 104 -14.42 15.28 4.34
C ARG A 104 -15.38 14.29 4.97
N THR A 105 -16.17 13.59 4.14
CA THR A 105 -17.00 12.47 4.57
C THR A 105 -16.86 11.28 3.61
N TRP A 106 -17.17 10.09 4.11
CA TRP A 106 -16.97 8.83 3.40
C TRP A 106 -18.20 7.92 3.51
N SER A 107 -18.52 7.22 2.43
CA SER A 107 -19.59 6.21 2.44
C SER A 107 -19.26 5.04 3.37
N ALA A 108 -20.24 4.22 3.71
CA ALA A 108 -19.99 2.94 4.34
C ALA A 108 -18.98 2.12 3.49
N PRO A 109 -18.04 1.40 4.11
CA PRO A 109 -17.10 0.57 3.38
C PRO A 109 -17.80 -0.63 2.75
N GLU A 110 -17.35 -1.01 1.55
CA GLU A 110 -17.78 -2.19 0.83
C GLU A 110 -16.60 -3.13 0.55
N GLU A 111 -16.84 -4.42 0.49
CA GLU A 111 -15.89 -5.40 -0.01
C GLU A 111 -15.66 -5.13 -1.50
N TRP A 112 -14.42 -4.83 -1.86
CA TRP A 112 -14.12 -4.44 -3.24
C TRP A 112 -13.38 -5.52 -4.00
N GLN A 113 -12.28 -6.02 -3.44
CA GLN A 113 -11.50 -7.09 -4.06
C GLN A 113 -11.00 -8.06 -2.99
N SER A 114 -11.14 -9.37 -3.24
CA SER A 114 -10.53 -10.38 -2.37
C SER A 114 -9.01 -10.20 -2.39
N HIS A 115 -8.37 -10.24 -1.21
CA HIS A 115 -6.94 -9.98 -1.12
C HIS A 115 -6.34 -10.57 0.15
N VAL A 116 -5.12 -11.06 0.05
CA VAL A 116 -4.33 -11.45 1.23
C VAL A 116 -4.10 -10.23 2.13
N ASN A 117 -3.96 -10.47 3.44
CA ASN A 117 -3.61 -9.42 4.40
C ASN A 117 -2.23 -8.79 4.10
N SER A 118 -2.18 -7.92 3.10
CA SER A 118 -0.99 -7.19 2.67
C SER A 118 -1.37 -5.80 2.15
N ARG A 119 -0.41 -4.88 2.11
CA ARG A 119 -0.60 -3.61 1.43
C ARG A 119 -0.77 -3.84 -0.08
N HIS A 120 -1.62 -3.05 -0.70
CA HIS A 120 -1.74 -2.87 -2.14
C HIS A 120 -1.27 -1.47 -2.50
N PHE A 121 -1.12 -1.19 -3.80
CA PHE A 121 -0.80 0.13 -4.31
C PHE A 121 -1.79 0.50 -5.41
N ILE A 122 -2.37 1.68 -5.35
CA ILE A 122 -3.25 2.22 -6.39
C ILE A 122 -2.87 3.66 -6.70
N ARG A 123 -2.85 4.01 -7.99
CA ARG A 123 -2.49 5.36 -8.43
C ARG A 123 -3.14 5.69 -9.77
N ARG A 124 -3.52 6.95 -9.93
CA ARG A 124 -3.83 7.50 -11.26
C ARG A 124 -2.54 7.83 -11.99
N LEU A 125 -2.44 7.34 -13.23
CA LEU A 125 -1.34 7.60 -14.14
C LEU A 125 -1.56 8.93 -14.89
N ALA A 126 -0.52 9.44 -15.52
CA ALA A 126 -0.55 10.70 -16.26
C ALA A 126 -1.52 10.67 -17.45
N ASP A 127 -1.74 9.50 -18.04
CA ASP A 127 -2.70 9.28 -19.13
C ASP A 127 -4.17 9.15 -18.67
N GLY A 128 -4.40 9.22 -17.37
CA GLY A 128 -5.72 9.14 -16.76
C GLY A 128 -6.23 7.72 -16.47
N ARG A 129 -5.44 6.67 -16.74
CA ARG A 129 -5.75 5.29 -16.32
C ARG A 129 -5.41 5.09 -14.83
N LEU A 130 -6.01 4.10 -14.19
CA LEU A 130 -5.59 3.67 -12.86
C LEU A 130 -4.64 2.47 -12.97
N LEU A 131 -3.58 2.51 -12.17
CA LEU A 131 -2.71 1.39 -11.90
C LEU A 131 -3.06 0.79 -10.54
N LEU A 132 -3.21 -0.54 -10.47
CA LEU A 132 -3.33 -1.30 -9.23
C LEU A 132 -2.21 -2.33 -9.16
N VAL A 133 -1.48 -2.35 -8.05
CA VAL A 133 -0.50 -3.40 -7.74
C VAL A 133 -0.96 -4.16 -6.51
N ARG A 134 -1.19 -5.46 -6.67
CA ARG A 134 -1.73 -6.34 -5.63
C ARG A 134 -1.20 -7.77 -5.77
N HIS A 135 -1.50 -8.60 -4.78
CA HIS A 135 -1.23 -10.04 -4.84
C HIS A 135 -2.36 -10.79 -5.55
N GLY A 136 -2.00 -11.77 -6.38
CA GLY A 136 -2.94 -12.62 -7.11
C GLY A 136 -3.68 -11.91 -8.25
N MET A 137 -4.60 -12.62 -8.86
CA MET A 137 -5.53 -12.08 -9.84
C MET A 137 -6.66 -11.31 -9.15
N THR A 138 -7.38 -10.47 -9.88
CA THR A 138 -8.46 -9.64 -9.32
C THR A 138 -9.69 -10.44 -8.87
N ASP A 139 -9.87 -11.63 -9.42
CA ASP A 139 -10.93 -12.59 -9.16
C ASP A 139 -10.50 -13.77 -8.28
N GLU A 140 -9.24 -13.80 -7.85
CA GLU A 140 -8.68 -14.88 -7.04
C GLU A 140 -8.23 -14.37 -5.67
N GLN A 141 -8.45 -15.20 -4.65
CA GLN A 141 -7.87 -15.00 -3.34
C GLN A 141 -6.53 -15.75 -3.23
N THR A 142 -5.43 -15.01 -3.11
CA THR A 142 -4.15 -15.61 -2.77
C THR A 142 -4.05 -15.84 -1.25
N PRO A 143 -3.72 -17.05 -0.81
CA PRO A 143 -3.64 -17.36 0.63
C PRO A 143 -2.41 -16.72 1.30
N GLU A 144 -1.46 -16.26 0.53
CA GLU A 144 -0.17 -15.76 1.01
C GLU A 144 0.34 -14.57 0.20
N ARG A 145 1.35 -13.89 0.73
CA ARG A 145 2.03 -12.76 0.06
C ARG A 145 2.97 -13.28 -1.03
N SER A 146 2.41 -13.56 -2.19
CA SER A 146 3.11 -14.01 -3.40
C SER A 146 2.40 -13.47 -4.63
N HIS A 147 2.94 -13.73 -5.82
CA HIS A 147 2.33 -13.36 -7.10
C HIS A 147 1.93 -11.88 -7.14
N LEU A 148 2.89 -10.98 -6.85
CA LEU A 148 2.67 -9.55 -6.98
C LEU A 148 2.44 -9.21 -8.46
N ARG A 149 1.31 -8.57 -8.77
CA ARG A 149 0.88 -8.25 -10.13
C ARG A 149 0.46 -6.80 -10.26
N ALA A 150 0.59 -6.28 -11.47
CA ALA A 150 0.10 -4.96 -11.85
C ALA A 150 -1.07 -5.08 -12.83
N PHE A 151 -2.07 -4.22 -12.65
CA PHE A 151 -3.29 -4.15 -13.46
C PHE A 151 -3.57 -2.71 -13.87
N ILE A 152 -4.25 -2.52 -15.00
CA ILE A 152 -4.71 -1.22 -15.51
C ILE A 152 -6.23 -1.20 -15.53
N SER A 153 -6.81 -0.06 -15.15
CA SER A 153 -8.23 0.23 -15.34
C SER A 153 -8.41 1.50 -16.14
N GLU A 154 -9.31 1.45 -17.12
CA GLU A 154 -9.70 2.57 -17.98
C GLU A 154 -11.02 3.21 -17.56
N ASP A 155 -11.73 2.60 -16.60
CA ASP A 155 -13.07 2.94 -16.14
C ASP A 155 -13.17 3.27 -14.65
N ASP A 156 -12.11 3.89 -14.10
CA ASP A 156 -12.02 4.29 -12.69
C ASP A 156 -12.16 3.15 -11.68
N GLY A 157 -11.62 1.97 -12.02
CA GLY A 157 -11.55 0.83 -11.13
C GLY A 157 -12.80 -0.05 -11.11
N LEU A 158 -13.67 0.08 -12.12
CA LEU A 158 -14.80 -0.83 -12.32
C LEU A 158 -14.33 -2.16 -12.90
N THR A 159 -13.45 -2.11 -13.90
CA THR A 159 -12.80 -3.28 -14.47
C THR A 159 -11.28 -3.14 -14.49
N TRP A 160 -10.59 -4.27 -14.49
CA TRP A 160 -9.13 -4.35 -14.46
C TRP A 160 -8.62 -5.27 -15.54
N GLN A 161 -7.58 -4.84 -16.27
CA GLN A 161 -6.99 -5.55 -17.39
C GLN A 161 -5.50 -5.78 -17.18
N GLY A 162 -4.93 -6.73 -17.91
CA GLY A 162 -3.52 -7.08 -17.89
C GLY A 162 -3.22 -8.13 -16.81
N GLY A 163 -2.43 -7.79 -15.82
CA GLY A 163 -1.99 -8.72 -14.77
C GLY A 163 -0.54 -9.09 -14.93
N LEU A 164 0.32 -8.12 -15.33
CA LEU A 164 1.77 -8.31 -15.41
C LEU A 164 2.31 -8.85 -14.09
N LEU A 165 2.92 -10.03 -14.12
CA LEU A 165 3.53 -10.67 -12.97
C LEU A 165 4.86 -9.99 -12.64
N LEU A 166 4.88 -9.19 -11.58
CA LEU A 166 6.08 -8.50 -11.12
C LEU A 166 7.03 -9.44 -10.39
N ASP A 167 6.47 -10.29 -9.52
CA ASP A 167 7.23 -11.28 -8.75
C ASP A 167 6.30 -12.41 -8.25
N GLU A 168 6.62 -13.67 -8.57
CA GLU A 168 5.87 -14.86 -8.17
C GLU A 168 6.24 -15.40 -6.78
N ARG A 169 7.38 -14.98 -6.25
CA ARG A 169 7.97 -15.55 -5.03
C ARG A 169 7.13 -15.25 -3.79
N ARG A 170 7.32 -16.09 -2.76
CA ARG A 170 6.71 -15.88 -1.44
C ARG A 170 7.44 -14.82 -0.64
N GLY A 171 6.72 -14.21 0.32
CA GLY A 171 7.25 -13.22 1.24
C GLY A 171 7.39 -11.83 0.65
N ILE A 172 6.72 -11.57 -0.49
CA ILE A 172 6.66 -10.26 -1.13
C ILE A 172 5.66 -9.38 -0.41
N SER A 173 6.01 -8.09 -0.18
CA SER A 173 5.06 -7.14 0.41
C SER A 173 5.42 -5.68 0.15
N TYR A 174 4.52 -4.79 0.54
CA TYR A 174 4.68 -3.34 0.56
C TYR A 174 5.04 -2.71 -0.79
N PRO A 175 4.27 -2.98 -1.86
CA PRO A 175 4.46 -2.26 -3.10
C PRO A 175 4.18 -0.77 -2.91
N ASP A 176 5.07 0.07 -3.41
CA ASP A 176 4.93 1.52 -3.49
C ASP A 176 5.68 2.05 -4.71
N GLY A 177 5.26 3.19 -5.26
CA GLY A 177 5.93 3.67 -6.46
C GLY A 177 5.38 4.95 -7.06
N PHE A 178 5.85 5.22 -8.25
CA PHE A 178 5.46 6.39 -9.02
C PHE A 178 5.61 6.14 -10.52
N GLU A 179 4.99 7.01 -11.30
CA GLU A 179 5.19 7.13 -12.74
C GLU A 179 6.14 8.29 -13.01
N SER A 180 7.17 8.06 -13.82
CA SER A 180 8.11 9.09 -14.24
C SER A 180 7.60 9.81 -15.49
N SER A 181 8.19 10.98 -15.79
CA SER A 181 7.78 11.82 -16.93
C SER A 181 7.97 11.16 -18.30
N ASP A 182 8.73 10.07 -18.37
CA ASP A 182 8.95 9.29 -19.59
C ASP A 182 7.99 8.09 -19.73
N GLY A 183 6.93 8.05 -18.88
CA GLY A 183 5.87 7.05 -18.94
C GLY A 183 6.23 5.69 -18.33
N TYR A 184 7.39 5.56 -17.67
CA TYR A 184 7.71 4.34 -16.93
C TYR A 184 7.17 4.39 -15.50
N VAL A 185 6.58 3.30 -15.08
CA VAL A 185 6.19 3.06 -13.69
C VAL A 185 7.33 2.37 -12.96
N TYR A 186 7.63 2.85 -11.77
CA TYR A 186 8.62 2.28 -10.86
C TYR A 186 7.89 1.80 -9.61
N ILE A 187 7.98 0.49 -9.31
CA ILE A 187 7.41 -0.11 -8.10
C ILE A 187 8.54 -0.71 -7.29
N SER A 188 8.74 -0.17 -6.09
CA SER A 188 9.58 -0.80 -5.06
C SER A 188 8.73 -1.70 -4.18
N TYR A 189 9.31 -2.80 -3.71
CA TYR A 189 8.66 -3.74 -2.79
C TYR A 189 9.70 -4.52 -2.01
N ASP A 190 9.30 -5.08 -0.86
CA ASP A 190 10.20 -5.92 -0.08
C ASP A 190 9.96 -7.41 -0.29
N ARG A 191 10.97 -8.20 0.05
CA ARG A 191 10.86 -9.65 0.15
C ARG A 191 11.55 -10.16 1.42
N ASN A 192 10.86 -11.05 2.16
CA ASN A 192 11.40 -11.72 3.33
C ASN A 192 12.07 -10.77 4.35
N ARG A 193 11.42 -9.65 4.70
CA ARG A 193 11.99 -8.60 5.55
C ARG A 193 12.61 -9.10 6.87
N SER A 194 12.08 -10.19 7.41
CA SER A 194 12.61 -10.81 8.64
C SER A 194 13.71 -11.86 8.40
N LYS A 195 14.11 -12.08 7.15
CA LYS A 195 15.13 -13.06 6.72
C LYS A 195 16.12 -12.44 5.76
N ASP A 196 15.86 -12.55 4.46
CA ASP A 196 16.76 -12.04 3.40
C ASP A 196 16.76 -10.50 3.36
N GLY A 197 15.64 -9.88 3.68
CA GLY A 197 15.48 -8.42 3.77
C GLY A 197 15.70 -7.69 2.45
N GLU A 198 15.40 -8.33 1.33
CA GLU A 198 15.59 -7.73 0.01
C GLU A 198 14.62 -6.58 -0.23
N ILE A 199 15.10 -5.48 -0.79
CA ILE A 199 14.29 -4.45 -1.43
C ILE A 199 14.50 -4.57 -2.94
N LEU A 200 13.41 -4.66 -3.67
CA LEU A 200 13.39 -4.89 -5.10
C LEU A 200 12.71 -3.74 -5.84
N LEU A 201 13.00 -3.66 -7.13
CA LEU A 201 12.40 -2.73 -8.06
C LEU A 201 11.85 -3.47 -9.28
N ALA A 202 10.63 -3.13 -9.67
CA ALA A 202 10.09 -3.37 -10.99
C ALA A 202 9.95 -2.04 -11.73
N ARG A 203 10.32 -2.00 -13.02
CA ARG A 203 10.12 -0.88 -13.92
C ARG A 203 9.47 -1.40 -15.20
N PHE A 204 8.34 -0.82 -15.55
CA PHE A 204 7.52 -1.25 -16.68
C PHE A 204 6.70 -0.08 -17.21
N THR A 205 6.05 -0.24 -18.34
CA THR A 205 5.06 0.70 -18.88
C THR A 205 3.64 0.18 -18.68
N PRO A 206 2.62 1.04 -18.76
CA PRO A 206 1.22 0.59 -18.76
C PRO A 206 0.92 -0.42 -19.88
N ASP A 207 1.59 -0.31 -21.03
CA ASP A 207 1.44 -1.25 -22.15
C ASP A 207 2.04 -2.63 -21.84
N ASP A 208 3.14 -2.71 -21.09
CA ASP A 208 3.65 -3.99 -20.57
C ASP A 208 2.61 -4.67 -19.67
N VAL A 209 1.90 -3.89 -18.85
CA VAL A 209 0.84 -4.43 -17.97
C VAL A 209 -0.30 -5.04 -18.81
N LEU A 210 -0.78 -4.32 -19.83
CA LEU A 210 -1.86 -4.79 -20.71
C LEU A 210 -1.46 -6.03 -21.51
N ARG A 211 -0.20 -6.15 -21.91
CA ARG A 211 0.34 -7.33 -22.59
C ARG A 211 0.58 -8.51 -21.66
N GLY A 212 0.72 -8.26 -20.36
CA GLY A 212 1.09 -9.28 -19.37
C GLY A 212 2.57 -9.68 -19.40
N GLU A 213 3.38 -8.98 -20.17
CA GLU A 213 4.83 -9.20 -20.31
C GLU A 213 5.58 -7.88 -20.52
N VAL A 214 6.87 -7.85 -20.15
CA VAL A 214 7.72 -6.68 -20.35
C VAL A 214 8.30 -6.69 -21.74
N VAL A 215 7.84 -5.78 -22.59
CA VAL A 215 8.35 -5.56 -23.96
C VAL A 215 9.05 -4.21 -24.09
N SER A 216 8.87 -3.32 -23.15
CA SER A 216 9.48 -1.99 -23.16
C SER A 216 11.01 -2.08 -23.03
N PRO A 217 11.82 -1.29 -23.78
CA PRO A 217 13.27 -1.45 -23.84
C PRO A 217 14.00 -1.32 -22.52
N ARG A 218 13.45 -0.53 -21.58
CA ARG A 218 14.03 -0.31 -20.24
C ARG A 218 13.27 -1.05 -19.13
N GLY A 219 12.30 -1.90 -19.49
CA GLY A 219 11.57 -2.69 -18.54
C GLY A 219 12.47 -3.66 -17.78
N VAL A 220 12.24 -3.82 -16.50
CA VAL A 220 12.97 -4.76 -15.64
C VAL A 220 12.10 -5.18 -14.47
N LEU A 221 12.14 -6.46 -14.13
CA LEU A 221 11.45 -7.03 -12.98
C LEU A 221 12.46 -7.62 -11.99
N ARG A 222 12.10 -7.66 -10.72
CA ARG A 222 12.85 -8.30 -9.62
C ARG A 222 14.30 -7.80 -9.48
N LYS A 223 14.55 -6.52 -9.82
CA LYS A 223 15.87 -5.93 -9.63
C LYS A 223 16.11 -5.70 -8.14
N ILE A 224 17.05 -6.41 -7.56
CA ILE A 224 17.48 -6.16 -6.17
C ILE A 224 18.19 -4.81 -6.13
N ILE A 225 17.72 -3.89 -5.31
CA ILE A 225 18.29 -2.57 -5.08
C ILE A 225 18.93 -2.43 -3.70
N SER A 226 18.50 -3.25 -2.73
CA SER A 226 19.12 -3.30 -1.41
C SER A 226 18.98 -4.70 -0.80
N THR A 227 20.02 -5.10 -0.06
CA THR A 227 20.02 -6.25 0.83
C THR A 227 20.65 -5.82 2.16
N PRO A 228 20.26 -6.41 3.31
CA PRO A 228 20.90 -6.10 4.56
C PRO A 228 22.38 -6.48 4.48
N GLY A 229 23.24 -5.56 4.90
CA GLY A 229 24.66 -5.86 5.06
C GLY A 229 24.84 -7.02 6.04
N ARG A 230 25.69 -8.00 5.71
CA ARG A 230 26.08 -9.01 6.69
C ARG A 230 26.78 -8.29 7.85
N ILE A 231 26.11 -8.19 8.99
CA ILE A 231 26.74 -7.76 10.24
C ILE A 231 27.77 -8.85 10.54
N LYS A 232 29.07 -8.53 10.31
CA LYS A 232 30.15 -9.35 10.81
C LYS A 232 30.12 -9.21 12.34
N THR A 233 29.49 -10.15 13.02
CA THR A 233 29.64 -10.28 14.47
C THR A 233 31.10 -10.61 14.74
N HIS A 234 31.92 -9.61 15.11
CA HIS A 234 33.20 -9.86 15.74
C HIS A 234 32.92 -10.54 17.08
N ARG A 235 32.88 -11.87 17.09
CA ARG A 235 33.12 -12.59 18.34
C ARG A 235 34.54 -12.26 18.76
N SER A 236 34.67 -11.37 19.73
CA SER A 236 35.91 -11.23 20.47
C SER A 236 36.16 -12.56 21.17
N LYS A 237 37.11 -13.31 20.67
CA LYS A 237 37.72 -14.42 21.44
C LYS A 237 38.55 -13.76 22.53
N ASN A 238 37.94 -13.51 23.68
CA ASN A 238 38.73 -13.30 24.88
C ASN A 238 39.21 -14.67 25.36
N ARG A 239 40.50 -14.86 25.31
CA ARG A 239 41.24 -15.92 26.01
C ARG A 239 41.40 -15.51 27.48
#